data_36e2e911835159da4d193015670f21b9
#
_entry.id   36e2e911835159da4d193015670f21b9
#
_cell.length_a   1.000
_cell.length_b   1.000
_cell.length_c   1.000
_cell.angle_alpha   90.00
_cell.angle_beta   90.00
_cell.angle_gamma   90.00
#
_symmetry.space_group_name_H-M   'P 1'
#
loop_
_entity.id
_entity.type
_entity.pdbx_description
1 polymer ?
#
loop_
_entity_poly.entity_id
_entity_poly.type
_entity_poly.pdbx_seq_one_letter_code
_entity_poly.pdbx_strand_id
1 'polypeptide(L)'
;VANDRGFVTAEAAVVLPALVLFVMALMWALLAASAQIQCVDAARAGARAAARQDPPDTVEATARRAAPDGAAVMVGREGDLVRVTVVAHPPGPDRLTLELRGTAVALAEETVGVGV
;
A
#
# COMPACT_ATOMS: atom_id res chain seq x y z
N VAL A 1 -18.52 -45.03 -23.30
CA VAL A 1 -18.30 -43.76 -24.00
C VAL A 1 -19.13 -42.67 -23.39
N ALA A 2 -20.40 -42.90 -23.03
CA ALA A 2 -21.23 -41.92 -22.36
C ALA A 2 -20.71 -41.55 -20.97
N ASN A 3 -20.08 -42.50 -20.26
CA ASN A 3 -19.50 -42.25 -18.94
C ASN A 3 -18.29 -41.33 -19.02
N ASP A 4 -17.50 -41.41 -20.10
CA ASP A 4 -16.33 -40.55 -20.28
C ASP A 4 -16.71 -39.09 -20.47
N ARG A 5 -17.81 -38.85 -21.19
CA ARG A 5 -18.34 -37.47 -21.37
C ARG A 5 -18.86 -36.90 -20.05
N GLY A 6 -19.50 -37.74 -19.22
CA GLY A 6 -19.95 -37.32 -17.91
C GLY A 6 -18.82 -36.96 -16.99
N PHE A 7 -17.71 -37.70 -17.01
CA PHE A 7 -16.53 -37.40 -16.21
C PHE A 7 -15.84 -36.11 -16.65
N VAL A 8 -15.72 -35.89 -17.97
CA VAL A 8 -15.10 -34.68 -18.51
C VAL A 8 -15.95 -33.45 -18.13
N THR A 9 -17.26 -33.54 -18.22
CA THR A 9 -18.15 -32.44 -17.82
C THR A 9 -18.06 -32.15 -16.31
N ALA A 10 -18.00 -33.22 -15.49
CA ALA A 10 -17.85 -33.08 -14.04
C ALA A 10 -16.53 -32.45 -13.69
N GLU A 11 -15.43 -32.83 -14.33
CA GLU A 11 -14.12 -32.23 -14.13
C GLU A 11 -14.12 -30.74 -14.52
N ALA A 12 -14.74 -30.40 -15.66
CA ALA A 12 -14.85 -28.99 -16.08
C ALA A 12 -15.66 -28.18 -15.08
N ALA A 13 -16.72 -28.77 -14.52
CA ALA A 13 -17.57 -28.09 -13.54
C ALA A 13 -16.81 -27.77 -12.25
N VAL A 14 -15.78 -28.54 -11.92
CA VAL A 14 -14.91 -28.28 -10.74
C VAL A 14 -13.74 -27.38 -11.10
N VAL A 15 -13.11 -27.61 -12.26
CA VAL A 15 -11.91 -26.90 -12.68
C VAL A 15 -12.19 -25.45 -13.02
N LEU A 16 -13.30 -25.17 -13.72
CA LEU A 16 -13.62 -23.80 -14.14
C LEU A 16 -13.82 -22.84 -12.95
N PRO A 17 -14.64 -23.17 -11.93
CA PRO A 17 -14.73 -22.32 -10.75
C PRO A 17 -13.40 -22.18 -10.02
N ALA A 18 -12.59 -23.24 -9.94
CA ALA A 18 -11.29 -23.21 -9.30
C ALA A 18 -10.34 -22.25 -10.02
N LEU A 19 -10.35 -22.27 -11.36
CA LEU A 19 -9.55 -21.34 -12.16
C LEU A 19 -9.99 -19.90 -11.96
N VAL A 20 -11.29 -19.65 -11.92
CA VAL A 20 -11.83 -18.32 -11.68
C VAL A 20 -11.38 -17.80 -10.31
N LEU A 21 -11.49 -18.61 -9.27
CA LEU A 21 -11.03 -18.23 -7.93
C LEU A 21 -9.54 -17.97 -7.91
N PHE A 22 -8.75 -18.78 -8.61
CA PHE A 22 -7.31 -18.60 -8.69
C PHE A 22 -6.95 -17.28 -9.37
N VAL A 23 -7.61 -16.96 -10.49
CA VAL A 23 -7.39 -15.70 -11.20
C VAL A 23 -7.79 -14.52 -10.32
N MET A 24 -8.91 -14.62 -9.62
CA MET A 24 -9.35 -13.56 -8.70
C MET A 24 -8.33 -13.34 -7.58
N ALA A 25 -7.77 -14.43 -7.05
CA ALA A 25 -6.73 -14.34 -6.02
C ALA A 25 -5.48 -13.67 -6.55
N LEU A 26 -5.06 -13.98 -7.78
CA LEU A 26 -3.92 -13.33 -8.41
C LEU A 26 -4.18 -11.84 -8.64
N MET A 27 -5.36 -11.48 -9.11
CA MET A 27 -5.73 -10.07 -9.31
C MET A 27 -5.71 -9.31 -7.99
N TRP A 28 -6.26 -9.91 -6.93
CA TRP A 28 -6.21 -9.31 -5.61
C TRP A 28 -4.77 -9.11 -5.13
N ALA A 29 -3.92 -10.13 -5.34
CA ALA A 29 -2.50 -10.06 -4.97
C ALA A 29 -1.78 -8.92 -5.72
N LEU A 30 -2.09 -8.75 -7.01
CA LEU A 30 -1.51 -7.65 -7.80
C LEU A 30 -1.98 -6.29 -7.30
N LEU A 31 -3.26 -6.17 -6.95
CA LEU A 31 -3.78 -4.92 -6.38
C LEU A 31 -3.13 -4.61 -5.03
N ALA A 32 -2.94 -5.63 -4.19
CA ALA A 32 -2.27 -5.46 -2.92
C ALA A 32 -0.81 -5.05 -3.10
N ALA A 33 -0.10 -5.66 -4.05
CA ALA A 33 1.28 -5.30 -4.37
C ALA A 33 1.37 -3.86 -4.88
N SER A 34 0.46 -3.45 -5.76
CA SER A 34 0.39 -2.09 -6.27
C SER A 34 0.15 -1.09 -5.12
N ALA A 35 -0.78 -1.40 -4.23
CA ALA A 35 -1.06 -0.54 -3.07
C ALA A 35 0.15 -0.43 -2.14
N GLN A 36 0.91 -1.52 -1.96
CA GLN A 36 2.14 -1.51 -1.16
C GLN A 36 3.18 -0.57 -1.76
N ILE A 37 3.38 -0.63 -3.08
CA ILE A 37 4.30 0.25 -3.78
C ILE A 37 3.86 1.70 -3.61
N GLN A 38 2.56 1.98 -3.74
CA GLN A 38 2.03 3.33 -3.56
C GLN A 38 2.25 3.83 -2.13
N CYS A 39 2.11 2.99 -1.12
CA CYS A 39 2.38 3.37 0.27
C CYS A 39 3.85 3.76 0.46
N VAL A 40 4.78 3.00 -0.10
CA VAL A 40 6.21 3.29 -0.01
C VAL A 40 6.54 4.58 -0.75
N ASP A 41 6.02 4.75 -1.96
CA ASP A 41 6.25 5.96 -2.75
C ASP A 41 5.67 7.20 -2.08
N ALA A 42 4.48 7.06 -1.49
CA ALA A 42 3.83 8.15 -0.76
C ALA A 42 4.65 8.55 0.47
N ALA A 43 5.15 7.57 1.22
CA ALA A 43 6.00 7.84 2.38
C ALA A 43 7.29 8.56 1.97
N ARG A 44 7.90 8.14 0.87
CA ARG A 44 9.09 8.79 0.34
C ARG A 44 8.80 10.21 -0.15
N ALA A 45 7.66 10.42 -0.80
CA ALA A 45 7.26 11.76 -1.24
C ALA A 45 7.07 12.70 -0.05
N GLY A 46 6.42 12.22 1.01
CA GLY A 46 6.28 12.97 2.24
C GLY A 46 7.64 13.27 2.90
N ALA A 47 8.53 12.28 2.93
CA ALA A 47 9.87 12.45 3.48
C ALA A 47 10.68 13.49 2.71
N ARG A 48 10.58 13.51 1.39
CA ARG A 48 11.23 14.54 0.57
C ARG A 48 10.68 15.93 0.87
N ALA A 49 9.36 16.05 1.07
CA ALA A 49 8.76 17.32 1.47
C ALA A 49 9.26 17.77 2.84
N ALA A 50 9.38 16.84 3.78
CA ALA A 50 9.93 17.13 5.10
C ALA A 50 11.40 17.56 5.02
N ALA A 51 12.17 16.96 4.13
CA ALA A 51 13.57 17.34 3.91
C ALA A 51 13.72 18.76 3.37
N ARG A 52 12.70 19.24 2.62
CA ARG A 52 12.66 20.63 2.15
C ARG A 52 12.16 21.59 3.21
N GLN A 53 11.92 21.10 4.43
CA GLN A 53 11.40 21.89 5.54
C GLN A 53 9.97 22.42 5.29
N ASP A 54 9.20 21.70 4.48
CA ASP A 54 7.79 22.03 4.29
C ASP A 54 7.03 21.86 5.63
N PRO A 55 5.97 22.65 5.86
CA PRO A 55 5.16 22.47 7.08
C PRO A 55 4.57 21.06 7.17
N PRO A 56 4.30 20.56 8.39
CA PRO A 56 3.72 19.22 8.55
C PRO A 56 2.44 18.99 7.75
N ASP A 57 1.59 19.99 7.63
CA ASP A 57 0.35 19.91 6.84
C ASP A 57 0.66 19.65 5.36
N THR A 58 1.68 20.30 4.82
CA THR A 58 2.12 20.12 3.44
C THR A 58 2.72 18.75 3.22
N VAL A 59 3.53 18.28 4.19
CA VAL A 59 4.11 16.94 4.16
C VAL A 59 3.01 15.88 4.11
N GLU A 60 2.04 16.00 4.99
CA GLU A 60 0.89 15.09 5.04
C GLU A 60 0.10 15.10 3.73
N ALA A 61 -0.21 16.29 3.22
CA ALA A 61 -0.95 16.43 1.97
C ALA A 61 -0.19 15.83 0.79
N THR A 62 1.13 16.03 0.74
CA THR A 62 1.99 15.48 -0.32
C THR A 62 1.96 13.95 -0.29
N ALA A 63 2.11 13.37 0.90
CA ALA A 63 2.05 11.92 1.05
C ALA A 63 0.67 11.39 0.68
N ARG A 64 -0.39 12.07 1.12
CA ARG A 64 -1.76 11.62 0.86
C ARG A 64 -2.12 11.61 -0.62
N ARG A 65 -1.60 12.57 -1.40
CA ARG A 65 -1.85 12.60 -2.86
C ARG A 65 -1.23 11.40 -3.57
N ALA A 66 -0.11 10.90 -3.09
CA ALA A 66 0.59 9.77 -3.69
C ALA A 66 0.11 8.43 -3.13
N ALA A 67 -0.63 8.44 -2.01
CA ALA A 67 -1.08 7.24 -1.34
C ALA A 67 -2.34 6.67 -1.99
N PRO A 68 -2.62 5.37 -1.76
CA PRO A 68 -3.90 4.80 -2.18
C PRO A 68 -5.06 5.51 -1.51
N ASP A 69 -6.23 5.49 -2.16
CA ASP A 69 -7.43 6.09 -1.61
C ASP A 69 -7.77 5.49 -0.24
N GLY A 70 -8.12 6.34 0.71
CA GLY A 70 -8.47 5.90 2.05
C GLY A 70 -7.28 5.57 2.93
N ALA A 71 -6.05 5.78 2.47
CA ALA A 71 -4.86 5.53 3.28
C ALA A 71 -4.73 6.53 4.41
N ALA A 72 -4.21 6.08 5.54
CA ALA A 72 -3.87 6.93 6.66
C ALA A 72 -2.42 7.36 6.56
N VAL A 73 -2.16 8.66 6.76
CA VAL A 73 -0.81 9.22 6.75
C VAL A 73 -0.51 9.75 8.13
N MET A 74 0.63 9.33 8.68
CA MET A 74 1.11 9.79 9.98
C MET A 74 2.48 10.42 9.80
N VAL A 75 2.63 11.63 10.32
CA VAL A 75 3.91 12.34 10.30
C VAL A 75 4.36 12.49 11.75
N GLY A 76 5.49 11.89 12.08
CA GLY A 76 6.06 11.96 13.41
C GLY A 76 7.45 12.59 13.37
N ARG A 77 7.82 13.22 14.46
CA ARG A 77 9.16 13.81 14.60
C ARG A 77 9.86 13.21 15.79
N GLU A 78 11.08 12.74 15.58
CA GLU A 78 11.94 12.21 16.61
C GLU A 78 13.28 12.94 16.52
N GLY A 79 13.47 13.94 17.39
CA GLY A 79 14.67 14.78 17.32
C GLY A 79 14.79 15.48 15.97
N ASP A 80 15.85 15.18 15.24
CA ASP A 80 16.12 15.76 13.93
C ASP A 80 15.51 14.97 12.78
N LEU A 81 14.86 13.85 13.10
CA LEU A 81 14.28 12.96 12.08
C LEU A 81 12.78 13.16 11.99
N VAL A 82 12.30 13.24 10.76
CA VAL A 82 10.86 13.22 10.47
C VAL A 82 10.52 11.88 9.84
N ARG A 83 9.58 11.19 10.43
CA ARG A 83 9.12 9.88 9.95
C ARG A 83 7.74 10.02 9.34
N VAL A 84 7.60 9.59 8.11
CA VAL A 84 6.31 9.56 7.42
C VAL A 84 5.89 8.11 7.26
N THR A 85 4.73 7.77 7.79
CA THR A 85 4.17 6.43 7.71
C THR A 85 2.84 6.49 6.97
N VAL A 86 2.69 5.64 5.97
CA VAL A 86 1.46 5.53 5.18
C VAL A 86 0.93 4.11 5.37
N VAL A 87 -0.33 4.02 5.79
CA VAL A 87 -1.00 2.74 6.04
C VAL A 87 -2.22 2.66 5.15
N ALA A 88 -2.35 1.56 4.43
CA ALA A 88 -3.49 1.31 3.56
C ALA A 88 -4.02 -0.10 3.77
N HIS A 89 -5.29 -0.26 3.49
CA HIS A 89 -5.96 -1.56 3.52
C HIS A 89 -6.43 -1.85 2.11
N PRO A 90 -5.93 -2.91 1.45
CA PRO A 90 -6.39 -3.23 0.10
C PRO A 90 -7.85 -3.66 0.14
N PRO A 91 -8.60 -3.47 -0.96
CA PRO A 91 -9.98 -3.95 -1.03
C PRO A 91 -10.02 -5.46 -0.91
N GLY A 92 -10.96 -5.97 -0.13
CA GLY A 92 -11.11 -7.39 0.07
C GLY A 92 -12.16 -7.71 1.12
N PRO A 93 -12.43 -9.00 1.36
CA PRO A 93 -13.38 -9.37 2.41
C PRO A 93 -12.92 -8.88 3.77
N ASP A 94 -13.86 -8.48 4.61
CA ASP A 94 -13.56 -7.97 5.95
C ASP A 94 -12.77 -8.97 6.82
N ARG A 95 -12.80 -10.25 6.46
CA ARG A 95 -12.08 -11.32 7.15
C ARG A 95 -10.58 -11.34 6.82
N LEU A 96 -10.19 -10.71 5.71
CA LEU A 96 -8.80 -10.58 5.32
C LEU A 96 -8.33 -9.17 5.64
N THR A 97 -7.97 -8.95 6.89
CA THR A 97 -7.42 -7.67 7.33
C THR A 97 -5.93 -7.64 7.02
N LEU A 98 -5.60 -7.29 5.78
CA LEU A 98 -4.23 -7.05 5.40
C LEU A 98 -3.94 -5.56 5.52
N GLU A 99 -2.93 -5.24 6.31
CA GLU A 99 -2.47 -3.87 6.48
C GLU A 99 -1.17 -3.68 5.70
N LEU A 100 -1.15 -2.72 4.80
CA LEU A 100 0.02 -2.37 4.03
C LEU A 100 0.63 -1.10 4.60
N ARG A 101 1.93 -1.09 4.77
CA ARG A 101 2.62 0.02 5.42
C ARG A 101 3.86 0.42 4.63
N GLY A 102 4.00 1.72 4.38
CA GLY A 102 5.22 2.31 3.88
C GLY A 102 5.75 3.33 4.88
N THR A 103 7.02 3.29 5.16
CA THR A 103 7.67 4.23 6.08
C THR A 103 8.91 4.81 5.43
N ALA A 104 9.09 6.11 5.56
CA ALA A 104 10.31 6.80 5.13
C ALA A 104 10.71 7.83 6.17
N VAL A 105 12.00 8.09 6.27
CA VAL A 105 12.56 9.00 7.26
C VAL A 105 13.40 10.04 6.53
N ALA A 106 13.29 11.28 6.95
CA ALA A 106 14.10 12.38 6.43
C ALA A 106 14.70 13.18 7.59
N LEU A 107 15.85 13.76 7.33
CA LEU A 107 16.45 14.71 8.27
C LEU A 107 15.74 16.04 8.17
N ALA A 108 15.34 16.56 9.31
CA ALA A 108 14.80 17.91 9.40
C ALA A 108 15.98 18.87 9.58
N GLU A 109 16.35 19.56 8.51
CA GLU A 109 17.56 20.40 8.49
C GLU A 109 17.42 21.68 9.31
N GLU A 110 16.24 21.99 9.84
CA GLU A 110 16.02 23.19 10.66
C GLU A 110 16.99 23.30 11.81
N THR A 111 17.31 22.16 12.44
CA THR A 111 18.24 22.15 13.59
C THR A 111 19.67 22.40 13.20
N VAL A 112 20.06 22.10 11.96
CA VAL A 112 21.40 22.33 11.45
C VAL A 112 21.63 23.81 11.17
N GLY A 113 20.62 24.51 10.66
CA GLY A 113 20.69 25.95 10.40
C GLY A 113 20.73 26.80 11.65
N VAL A 114 20.14 26.32 12.74
CA VAL A 114 20.08 27.08 14.01
C VAL A 114 21.39 27.03 14.79
N GLY A 115 22.18 26.00 14.57
CA GLY A 115 23.48 25.85 15.25
C GLY A 115 24.60 26.73 14.72
N VAL A 116 24.29 27.50 13.70
CA VAL A 116 25.25 28.43 13.10
C VAL A 116 24.96 29.85 13.57
#